data_96ac5bedee686762976afa525f8fbf60
#
_entry.id   96ac5bedee686762976afa525f8fbf60
#
_cell.length_a   1.000
_cell.length_b   1.000
_cell.length_c   1.000
_cell.angle_alpha   90.00
_cell.angle_beta   90.00
_cell.angle_gamma   90.00
#
_symmetry.space_group_name_H-M   'P 1'
#
loop_
_entity.id
_entity.type
_entity.pdbx_description
1 polymer ?
#
loop_
_entity_poly.entity_id
_entity_poly.type
_entity_poly.pdbx_seq_one_letter_code
_entity_poly.pdbx_strand_id
1 'polypeptide(L)' 'MSIVKIIEVVCEGKSIEDALNNGVREAAKTVKNIKQIDVKWVHAKVEHEKIVGYRVNAKVSFVIEH' A
#
# COMPACT_ATOMS: atom_id res chain seq x y z
N MET A 1 -12.40 -23.71 -1.20
CA MET A 1 -11.98 -23.01 0.02
C MET A 1 -10.97 -21.94 -0.34
N SER A 2 -11.09 -20.80 0.28
CA SER A 2 -10.15 -19.69 0.05
C SER A 2 -9.43 -19.32 1.34
N ILE A 3 -8.23 -18.80 1.18
CA ILE A 3 -7.40 -18.35 2.30
C ILE A 3 -7.07 -16.89 2.03
N VAL A 4 -7.25 -16.06 3.03
CA VAL A 4 -6.84 -14.66 2.95
C VAL A 4 -5.44 -14.54 3.54
N LYS A 5 -4.55 -13.96 2.77
CA LYS A 5 -3.20 -13.65 3.24
C LYS A 5 -3.01 -12.15 3.25
N ILE A 6 -2.16 -11.70 4.16
CA ILE A 6 -1.89 -10.27 4.35
C ILE A 6 -0.39 -10.07 4.29
N ILE A 7 0.02 -9.08 3.51
CA ILE A 7 1.42 -8.63 3.48
C ILE A 7 1.47 -7.17 3.87
N GLU A 8 2.54 -6.79 4.56
CA GLU A 8 2.73 -5.42 4.98
C GLU A 8 3.68 -4.73 4.00
N VAL A 9 3.31 -3.52 3.59
CA VAL A 9 4.09 -2.77 2.61
C VAL A 9 4.26 -1.33 3.07
N VAL A 10 5.33 -0.70 2.64
CA VAL A 10 5.55 0.73 2.82
C VAL A 10 5.56 1.35 1.43
N CYS A 11 4.62 2.25 1.20
CA CYS A 11 4.41 2.87 -0.10
C CYS A 11 4.79 4.34 -0.05
N GLU A 12 5.29 4.87 -1.14
CA GLU A 12 5.59 6.30 -1.23
C GLU A 12 4.94 6.88 -2.47
N GLY A 13 4.56 8.16 -2.39
CA GLY A 13 3.94 8.87 -3.50
C GLY A 13 3.78 10.34 -3.21
N LYS A 14 3.29 11.07 -4.18
CA LYS A 14 3.08 12.52 -4.08
C LYS A 14 1.81 12.87 -3.32
N SER A 15 0.92 11.92 -3.15
CA SER A 15 -0.29 12.03 -2.35
C SER A 15 -0.52 10.71 -1.67
N ILE A 16 -1.45 10.67 -0.70
CA ILE A 16 -1.81 9.42 -0.02
C ILE A 16 -2.36 8.42 -1.04
N GLU A 17 -3.26 8.88 -1.90
CA GLU A 17 -3.83 8.02 -2.93
C GLU A 17 -2.78 7.50 -3.89
N ASP A 18 -1.86 8.37 -4.32
CA ASP A 18 -0.77 7.97 -5.20
C ASP A 18 0.12 6.90 -4.54
N ALA A 19 0.45 7.08 -3.26
CA ALA A 19 1.24 6.11 -2.51
C ALA A 19 0.53 4.75 -2.47
N LEU A 20 -0.77 4.74 -2.18
CA LEU A 20 -1.55 3.50 -2.10
C LEU A 20 -1.63 2.80 -3.46
N ASN A 21 -1.86 3.56 -4.53
CA ASN A 21 -1.90 2.99 -5.87
C ASN A 21 -0.55 2.39 -6.26
N ASN A 22 0.54 3.07 -5.89
CA ASN A 22 1.88 2.54 -6.14
C ASN A 22 2.10 1.23 -5.40
N GLY A 23 1.63 1.14 -4.15
CA GLY A 23 1.75 -0.07 -3.35
C GLY A 23 0.98 -1.23 -3.94
N VAL A 24 -0.27 -0.99 -4.36
CA VAL A 24 -1.09 -2.04 -4.97
C VAL A 24 -0.47 -2.50 -6.29
N ARG A 25 -0.01 -1.56 -7.11
CA ARG A 25 0.60 -1.88 -8.39
C ARG A 25 1.84 -2.75 -8.22
N GLU A 26 2.67 -2.42 -7.23
CA GLU A 26 3.88 -3.18 -6.98
C GLU A 26 3.56 -4.56 -6.42
N ALA A 27 2.62 -4.65 -5.49
CA ALA A 27 2.19 -5.93 -4.94
C ALA A 27 1.59 -6.84 -6.02
N ALA A 28 0.86 -6.24 -6.97
CA ALA A 28 0.20 -7.00 -8.04
C ALA A 28 1.19 -7.68 -8.99
N LYS A 29 2.48 -7.31 -8.93
CA LYS A 29 3.51 -7.98 -9.73
C LYS A 29 3.81 -9.38 -9.20
N THR A 30 3.58 -9.63 -7.92
CA THR A 30 3.93 -10.89 -7.27
C THR A 30 2.75 -11.66 -6.71
N VAL A 31 1.62 -10.98 -6.43
CA VAL A 31 0.44 -11.65 -5.88
C VAL A 31 -0.79 -11.31 -6.73
N LYS A 32 -1.76 -12.22 -6.71
CA LYS A 32 -3.02 -12.08 -7.44
C LYS A 32 -4.17 -11.96 -6.47
N ASN A 33 -5.31 -11.48 -6.96
CA ASN A 33 -6.55 -11.41 -6.21
C ASN A 33 -6.43 -10.50 -4.99
N ILE A 34 -5.79 -9.34 -5.18
CA ILE A 34 -5.76 -8.33 -4.14
C ILE A 34 -7.17 -7.79 -3.96
N LYS A 35 -7.65 -7.79 -2.71
CA LYS A 35 -9.03 -7.40 -2.40
C LYS A 35 -9.10 -6.12 -1.59
N GLN A 36 -8.09 -5.81 -0.80
CA GLN A 36 -8.20 -4.71 0.15
C GLN A 36 -6.81 -4.23 0.53
N ILE A 37 -6.70 -2.95 0.81
CA ILE A 37 -5.51 -2.37 1.41
C ILE A 37 -5.95 -1.55 2.62
N ASP A 38 -5.36 -1.86 3.78
CA ASP A 38 -5.68 -1.18 5.03
C ASP A 38 -4.50 -0.30 5.42
N VAL A 39 -4.76 0.97 5.58
CA VAL A 39 -3.72 1.93 5.97
C VAL A 39 -3.49 1.85 7.47
N LYS A 40 -2.26 1.62 7.89
CA LYS A 40 -1.89 1.61 9.30
C LYS A 40 -1.53 3.00 9.77
N TRP A 41 -0.66 3.70 9.03
CA TRP A 41 -0.31 5.08 9.35
C TRP A 41 0.26 5.76 8.12
N VAL A 42 0.23 7.10 8.18
CA VAL A 42 0.68 7.96 7.08
C VAL A 42 1.68 8.95 7.64
N HIS A 43 2.79 9.10 6.93
CA HIS A 43 3.77 10.14 7.23
C HIS A 43 3.86 11.08 6.03
N ALA A 44 3.85 12.38 6.30
CA ALA A 44 4.11 13.39 5.29
C ALA A 44 5.57 13.81 5.42
N LYS A 45 6.29 13.82 4.32
CA LYS A 45 7.69 14.24 4.28
C LYS A 45 7.73 15.73 4.04
N VAL A 46 8.50 16.44 4.87
CA VAL A 46 8.59 17.91 4.80
C VAL A 46 10.02 18.31 4.53
N GLU A 47 10.20 19.19 3.55
CA GLU A 47 11.48 19.83 3.23
C GLU A 47 11.23 21.31 3.01
N HIS A 48 12.02 22.15 3.63
CA HIS A 48 11.90 23.61 3.50
C HIS A 48 10.48 24.09 3.78
N GLU A 49 9.86 23.55 4.85
CA GLU A 49 8.52 23.92 5.31
C GLU A 49 7.40 23.56 4.32
N LYS A 50 7.67 22.62 3.39
CA LYS A 50 6.68 22.18 2.41
C LYS A 50 6.59 20.66 2.40
N ILE A 51 5.39 20.15 2.22
CA ILE A 51 5.18 18.71 2.07
C ILE A 51 5.65 18.32 0.67
N VAL A 52 6.62 17.40 0.61
CA VAL A 52 7.21 16.96 -0.66
C VAL A 52 6.80 15.52 -1.03
N GLY A 53 6.14 14.83 -0.14
CA GLY A 53 5.69 13.47 -0.44
C GLY A 53 5.07 12.81 0.77
N TYR A 54 4.59 11.59 0.57
CA TYR A 54 3.94 10.82 1.61
C TYR A 54 4.52 9.41 1.66
N ARG A 55 4.62 8.88 2.86
CA ARG A 55 4.97 7.49 3.10
C ARG A 55 3.83 6.85 3.87
N VAL A 56 3.32 5.74 3.35
CA VAL A 56 2.16 5.05 3.92
C VAL A 56 2.55 3.63 4.27
N ASN A 57 2.30 3.24 5.52
CA ASN A 57 2.43 1.84 5.92
C ASN A 57 1.05 1.21 5.82
N ALA A 58 0.95 0.12 5.08
CA ALA A 58 -0.34 -0.49 4.80
C ALA A 58 -0.24 -2.02 4.77
N LYS A 59 -1.39 -2.66 4.96
CA LYS A 59 -1.51 -4.11 4.84
C LYS A 59 -2.35 -4.41 3.61
N VAL A 60 -1.82 -5.24 2.73
CA VAL A 60 -2.50 -5.66 1.51
C VAL A 60 -3.05 -7.06 1.74
N SER A 61 -4.36 -7.21 1.55
CA SER A 61 -5.05 -8.50 1.70
C SER A 61 -5.32 -9.08 0.31
N PHE A 62 -5.00 -10.34 0.15
CA PHE A 62 -5.29 -11.04 -1.10
C PHE A 62 -5.75 -12.45 -0.81
N VAL A 63 -6.45 -13.05 -1.77
CA VAL A 63 -7.09 -14.35 -1.61
C VAL A 63 -6.34 -15.38 -2.43
N ILE A 64 -6.00 -16.49 -1.76
CA ILE A 64 -5.48 -17.67 -2.42
C ILE A 64 -6.64 -18.63 -2.56
N GLU A 65 -6.97 -19.01 -3.79
CA GLU A 65 -8.05 -19.93 -4.08
C GLU A 65 -7.49 -21.25 -4.56
N HIS A 66 -8.13 -22.32 -4.12
CA HIS A 66 -7.77 -23.68 -4.48
C HIS A 66 -8.92 -24.39 -5.15
#